data_c6d3d366d1db284a21443f7f67aab97a
#
_entry.id   c6d3d366d1db284a21443f7f67aab97a
#
_cell.length_a   1.000
_cell.length_b   1.000
_cell.length_c   1.000
_cell.angle_alpha   90.00
_cell.angle_beta   90.00
_cell.angle_gamma   90.00
#
_symmetry.space_group_name_H-M   'P 1'
#
loop_
_entity.id
_entity.type
_entity.pdbx_description
1 polymer ?
#
loop_
_entity_poly.entity_id
_entity_poly.type
_entity_poly.pdbx_seq_one_letter_code
_entity_poly.pdbx_strand_id
1 'polypeptide(L)'
;MDRLNTTSSYGSDESYESVGTMSDTNIDGILSKHIARSRNFSSPVTTSSNYLLRTLPTELFKKLQPSLRSVYLEAEQFLYMQDDKLDYIYFPETAVISEFRTLDDGRMVEVTLTGHEGAVGMMALFCNSRVANCTQVSQAGSAVRIEASVLEKMLRLHPELMIALSKEFDHYIRQISQRSICNMYHSVKERLCTWLLLVQDRCGKKTLKLTHEQIARILGVYRPSITCIALEMRKNNLITYSRGGLSISDRAKVEEAACGCYAELASV
;
A
#
# COMPACT_ATOMS: atom_id res chain seq x y z
N MET A 1 -48.00 -0.99 -44.26
CA MET A 1 -49.09 -0.52 -43.38
C MET A 1 -48.69 -1.07 -41.98
N ASP A 2 -48.31 -0.35 -40.95
CA ASP A 2 -48.17 1.09 -40.68
C ASP A 2 -46.97 1.26 -39.74
N ARG A 3 -46.32 2.38 -39.90
CA ARG A 3 -45.22 2.85 -39.05
C ARG A 3 -45.79 3.35 -37.73
N LEU A 4 -45.08 3.11 -36.65
CA LEU A 4 -45.12 3.99 -35.47
C LEU A 4 -43.71 4.29 -35.00
N ASN A 5 -43.24 5.47 -35.36
CA ASN A 5 -42.13 6.20 -34.79
C ASN A 5 -42.56 6.70 -33.39
N THR A 6 -41.80 6.43 -32.36
CA THR A 6 -41.81 7.24 -31.15
C THR A 6 -40.38 7.64 -30.79
N THR A 7 -40.03 8.84 -31.18
CA THR A 7 -38.86 9.58 -30.70
C THR A 7 -39.14 10.04 -29.27
N SER A 8 -38.38 9.52 -28.30
CA SER A 8 -38.29 10.08 -26.97
C SER A 8 -37.01 10.92 -26.87
N SER A 9 -37.20 12.22 -26.80
CA SER A 9 -36.19 13.23 -26.53
C SER A 9 -35.74 13.11 -25.05
N TYR A 10 -34.52 12.73 -24.81
CA TYR A 10 -33.86 12.96 -23.53
C TYR A 10 -33.17 14.32 -23.57
N GLY A 11 -33.59 15.18 -22.66
CA GLY A 11 -33.06 16.51 -22.48
C GLY A 11 -31.60 16.49 -22.03
N SER A 12 -30.79 17.19 -22.79
CA SER A 12 -29.46 17.63 -22.40
C SER A 12 -29.63 18.85 -21.50
N ASP A 13 -29.24 18.75 -20.23
CA ASP A 13 -28.68 19.86 -19.44
C ASP A 13 -28.27 19.33 -18.06
N GLU A 14 -27.01 18.97 -17.93
CA GLU A 14 -26.29 19.09 -16.67
C GLU A 14 -24.84 19.55 -16.98
N SER A 15 -24.61 20.80 -16.59
CA SER A 15 -23.35 21.51 -16.67
C SER A 15 -22.30 20.77 -15.83
N TYR A 16 -21.38 20.06 -16.49
CA TYR A 16 -20.12 19.65 -15.88
C TYR A 16 -19.25 20.90 -15.67
N GLU A 17 -19.23 21.41 -14.44
CA GLU A 17 -18.21 22.36 -14.03
C GLU A 17 -16.83 21.71 -14.19
N SER A 18 -15.99 22.39 -14.97
CA SER A 18 -14.61 22.03 -15.24
C SER A 18 -13.82 21.91 -13.93
N VAL A 19 -13.52 20.70 -13.53
CA VAL A 19 -12.53 20.42 -12.48
C VAL A 19 -11.17 20.87 -13.03
N GLY A 20 -10.58 21.87 -12.39
CA GLY A 20 -9.29 22.43 -12.75
C GLY A 20 -8.22 21.35 -12.93
N THR A 21 -7.67 21.28 -14.12
CA THR A 21 -6.50 20.46 -14.45
C THR A 21 -5.31 20.97 -13.62
N MET A 22 -4.81 20.14 -12.69
CA MET A 22 -3.50 20.37 -12.11
C MET A 22 -2.47 20.29 -13.23
N SER A 23 -1.74 21.38 -13.47
CA SER A 23 -0.74 21.46 -14.52
C SER A 23 0.39 20.44 -14.28
N ASP A 24 0.85 19.77 -15.34
CA ASP A 24 1.93 18.75 -15.38
C ASP A 24 3.24 19.20 -14.70
N THR A 25 3.46 20.51 -14.58
CA THR A 25 4.63 21.11 -13.91
C THR A 25 4.70 20.87 -12.39
N ASN A 26 3.63 20.43 -11.75
CA ASN A 26 3.63 20.24 -10.29
C ASN A 26 3.94 18.78 -9.89
N ILE A 27 3.72 17.83 -10.76
CA ILE A 27 4.00 16.40 -10.52
C ILE A 27 5.50 16.16 -10.58
N ASP A 28 6.20 16.66 -11.59
CA ASP A 28 7.65 16.52 -11.73
C ASP A 28 8.44 17.24 -10.62
N GLY A 29 7.95 18.37 -10.12
CA GLY A 29 8.56 19.11 -9.01
C GLY A 29 8.38 18.43 -7.65
N ILE A 30 7.32 17.67 -7.46
CA ILE A 30 7.08 16.85 -6.26
C ILE A 30 7.88 15.55 -6.38
N LEU A 31 7.93 14.95 -7.56
CA LEU A 31 8.65 13.69 -7.83
C LEU A 31 10.17 13.84 -7.66
N SER A 32 10.77 14.93 -8.13
CA SER A 32 12.22 15.14 -8.02
C SER A 32 12.72 15.38 -6.59
N LYS A 33 11.83 15.79 -5.66
CA LYS A 33 12.19 16.04 -4.25
C LYS A 33 12.09 14.82 -3.35
N HIS A 34 11.40 13.74 -3.76
CA HIS A 34 11.07 12.61 -2.90
C HIS A 34 11.73 11.28 -3.26
N ILE A 35 12.61 11.23 -4.29
CA ILE A 35 13.56 10.12 -4.41
C ILE A 35 14.64 10.36 -3.34
N ALA A 36 14.22 10.30 -2.09
CA ALA A 36 15.11 10.51 -0.97
C ALA A 36 16.08 9.32 -0.90
N ARG A 37 17.37 9.63 -0.92
CA ARG A 37 18.42 8.68 -0.57
C ARG A 37 18.06 8.03 0.76
N SER A 38 17.66 6.76 0.73
CA SER A 38 17.50 5.96 1.94
C SER A 38 18.76 6.15 2.79
N ARG A 39 18.62 6.55 4.05
CA ARG A 39 19.74 6.59 4.97
C ARG A 39 20.23 5.17 5.12
N ASN A 40 21.30 4.85 4.42
CA ASN A 40 21.90 3.54 4.40
C ASN A 40 22.60 3.29 5.75
N PHE A 41 21.88 2.73 6.70
CA PHE A 41 22.50 1.94 7.74
C PHE A 41 22.77 0.57 7.14
N SER A 42 23.92 0.40 6.49
CA SER A 42 24.29 -0.88 5.87
C SER A 42 24.90 -1.81 6.90
N SER A 43 24.15 -2.18 7.93
CA SER A 43 24.57 -3.25 8.84
C SER A 43 24.20 -4.60 8.23
N PRO A 44 25.10 -5.60 8.32
CA PRO A 44 24.75 -6.97 7.98
C PRO A 44 23.54 -7.44 8.79
N VAL A 45 22.57 -8.05 8.11
CA VAL A 45 21.36 -8.58 8.75
C VAL A 45 21.69 -9.93 9.37
N THR A 46 21.65 -10.04 10.70
CA THR A 46 21.83 -11.32 11.40
C THR A 46 20.52 -12.07 11.61
N THR A 47 19.44 -11.32 11.83
CA THR A 47 18.07 -11.82 12.00
C THR A 47 17.11 -10.80 11.40
N SER A 48 15.90 -11.22 11.05
CA SER A 48 14.85 -10.31 10.58
C SER A 48 13.54 -10.57 11.31
N SER A 49 12.76 -9.53 11.57
CA SER A 49 11.39 -9.65 12.08
C SER A 49 10.36 -9.81 10.95
N ASN A 50 10.76 -9.66 9.69
CA ASN A 50 9.89 -9.92 8.56
C ASN A 50 9.50 -11.41 8.48
N TYR A 51 8.20 -11.68 8.33
CA TYR A 51 7.66 -13.03 8.40
C TYR A 51 8.20 -13.94 7.28
N LEU A 52 8.25 -13.46 6.04
CA LEU A 52 8.76 -14.24 4.90
C LEU A 52 10.21 -14.66 5.14
N LEU A 53 11.08 -13.74 5.58
CA LEU A 53 12.48 -14.05 5.86
C LEU A 53 12.62 -15.01 7.05
N ARG A 54 11.77 -14.91 8.07
CA ARG A 54 11.78 -15.79 9.25
C ARG A 54 11.31 -17.21 8.96
N THR A 55 10.41 -17.38 8.01
CA THR A 55 9.85 -18.67 7.62
C THR A 55 10.73 -19.43 6.62
N LEU A 56 11.78 -18.79 6.09
CA LEU A 56 12.75 -19.48 5.25
C LEU A 56 13.47 -20.57 6.03
N PRO A 57 13.74 -21.73 5.41
CA PRO A 57 14.67 -22.71 5.96
C PRO A 57 16.00 -22.03 6.30
N THR A 58 16.59 -22.40 7.46
CA THR A 58 17.81 -21.76 7.99
C THR A 58 18.94 -21.73 6.96
N GLU A 59 19.13 -22.80 6.20
CA GLU A 59 20.19 -22.87 5.18
C GLU A 59 19.95 -21.91 4.00
N LEU A 60 18.69 -21.66 3.61
CA LEU A 60 18.36 -20.68 2.59
C LEU A 60 18.56 -19.25 3.11
N PHE A 61 18.13 -18.98 4.34
CA PHE A 61 18.36 -17.68 4.96
C PHE A 61 19.86 -17.35 5.03
N LYS A 62 20.71 -18.30 5.47
CA LYS A 62 22.18 -18.15 5.53
C LYS A 62 22.77 -17.80 4.15
N LYS A 63 22.24 -18.37 3.07
CA LYS A 63 22.70 -18.07 1.70
C LYS A 63 22.32 -16.67 1.24
N LEU A 64 21.14 -16.17 1.64
CA LEU A 64 20.69 -14.80 1.33
C LEU A 64 21.36 -13.74 2.21
N GLN A 65 21.64 -14.08 3.46
CA GLN A 65 22.11 -13.19 4.52
C GLN A 65 23.26 -12.26 4.11
N PRO A 66 24.31 -12.68 3.41
CA PRO A 66 25.41 -11.79 3.00
C PRO A 66 24.96 -10.65 2.07
N SER A 67 23.83 -10.84 1.38
CA SER A 67 23.26 -9.87 0.43
C SER A 67 22.15 -9.00 1.02
N LEU A 68 21.66 -9.35 2.21
CA LEU A 68 20.62 -8.60 2.91
C LEU A 68 21.20 -7.33 3.56
N ARG A 69 20.48 -6.22 3.45
CA ARG A 69 20.87 -4.94 4.03
C ARG A 69 19.69 -4.35 4.79
N SER A 70 19.92 -3.97 6.05
CA SER A 70 18.94 -3.21 6.83
C SER A 70 18.90 -1.76 6.35
N VAL A 71 17.69 -1.21 6.22
CA VAL A 71 17.45 0.17 5.81
C VAL A 71 16.33 0.78 6.67
N TYR A 72 16.37 2.10 6.85
CA TYR A 72 15.26 2.85 7.40
C TYR A 72 14.55 3.60 6.29
N LEU A 73 13.24 3.44 6.21
CA LEU A 73 12.38 4.06 5.20
C LEU A 73 11.61 5.21 5.84
N GLU A 74 11.68 6.38 5.23
CA GLU A 74 10.96 7.57 5.68
C GLU A 74 9.52 7.55 5.16
N ALA A 75 8.57 8.11 5.95
CA ALA A 75 7.20 8.25 5.49
C ALA A 75 7.12 9.12 4.22
N GLU A 76 6.21 8.78 3.32
CA GLU A 76 5.99 9.43 2.02
C GLU A 76 7.13 9.25 0.99
N GLN A 77 8.19 8.55 1.34
CA GLN A 77 9.25 8.19 0.41
C GLN A 77 8.69 7.28 -0.69
N PHE A 78 8.92 7.64 -1.96
CA PHE A 78 8.69 6.74 -3.08
C PHE A 78 9.88 5.78 -3.21
N LEU A 79 9.59 4.49 -3.29
CA LEU A 79 10.56 3.45 -3.58
C LEU A 79 10.65 3.20 -5.08
N TYR A 80 9.51 3.22 -5.75
CA TYR A 80 9.36 3.05 -7.19
C TYR A 80 8.22 3.90 -7.73
N MET A 81 8.40 4.37 -8.95
CA MET A 81 7.31 4.85 -9.79
C MET A 81 6.87 3.72 -10.73
N GLN A 82 5.67 3.86 -11.30
CA GLN A 82 5.20 2.92 -12.33
C GLN A 82 6.20 2.87 -13.48
N ASP A 83 6.46 1.68 -14.01
CA ASP A 83 7.41 1.37 -15.07
C ASP A 83 8.90 1.57 -14.73
N ASP A 84 9.23 1.95 -13.49
CA ASP A 84 10.61 1.94 -13.03
C ASP A 84 11.23 0.54 -13.13
N LYS A 85 12.55 0.53 -13.32
CA LYS A 85 13.32 -0.71 -13.20
C LYS A 85 13.35 -1.14 -11.74
N LEU A 86 13.19 -2.44 -11.51
CA LEU A 86 13.30 -3.02 -10.18
C LEU A 86 14.77 -3.14 -9.76
N ASP A 87 15.21 -2.35 -8.79
CA ASP A 87 16.56 -2.42 -8.25
C ASP A 87 16.65 -3.28 -7.00
N TYR A 88 15.66 -3.21 -6.12
CA TYR A 88 15.64 -3.91 -4.83
C TYR A 88 14.29 -4.58 -4.56
N ILE A 89 14.35 -5.66 -3.79
CA ILE A 89 13.19 -6.22 -3.09
C ILE A 89 13.26 -5.74 -1.66
N TYR A 90 12.14 -5.25 -1.13
CA TYR A 90 12.04 -4.79 0.27
C TYR A 90 11.19 -5.76 1.09
N PHE A 91 11.70 -6.12 2.25
CA PHE A 91 11.03 -6.91 3.28
C PHE A 91 10.80 -5.98 4.48
N PRO A 92 9.63 -5.37 4.63
CA PRO A 92 9.36 -4.46 5.74
C PRO A 92 9.43 -5.20 7.08
N GLU A 93 9.85 -4.49 8.13
CA GLU A 93 9.87 -4.99 9.50
C GLU A 93 8.92 -4.18 10.40
N THR A 94 9.09 -2.86 10.41
CA THR A 94 8.23 -1.90 11.09
C THR A 94 7.71 -0.81 10.15
N ALA A 95 8.25 -0.74 8.95
CA ALA A 95 7.70 0.09 7.88
C ALA A 95 6.41 -0.52 7.34
N VAL A 96 5.52 0.33 6.81
CA VAL A 96 4.37 -0.10 6.02
C VAL A 96 4.43 0.59 4.67
N ILE A 97 4.30 -0.19 3.62
CA ILE A 97 4.46 0.24 2.24
C ILE A 97 3.15 0.00 1.50
N SER A 98 2.68 1.02 0.79
CA SER A 98 1.50 0.97 -0.08
C SER A 98 1.92 0.96 -1.53
N GLU A 99 1.24 0.15 -2.33
CA GLU A 99 1.31 0.23 -3.78
C GLU A 99 0.05 0.90 -4.32
N PHE A 100 0.23 1.84 -5.24
CA PHE A 100 -0.83 2.65 -5.83
C PHE A 100 -0.91 2.43 -7.33
N ARG A 101 -2.11 2.30 -7.84
CA ARG A 101 -2.37 2.45 -9.26
C ARG A 101 -2.73 3.90 -9.56
N THR A 102 -2.08 4.48 -10.57
CA THR A 102 -2.34 5.85 -11.03
C THR A 102 -3.21 5.81 -12.27
N LEU A 103 -4.23 6.67 -12.32
CA LEU A 103 -5.07 6.92 -13.49
C LEU A 103 -4.44 8.01 -14.35
N ASP A 104 -4.86 8.11 -15.61
CA ASP A 104 -4.35 9.11 -16.58
C ASP A 104 -4.59 10.56 -16.12
N ASP A 105 -5.58 10.80 -15.28
CA ASP A 105 -5.88 12.10 -14.68
C ASP A 105 -5.08 12.40 -13.40
N GLY A 106 -4.12 11.53 -13.04
CA GLY A 106 -3.24 11.67 -11.88
C GLY A 106 -3.86 11.20 -10.56
N ARG A 107 -5.11 10.76 -10.53
CA ARG A 107 -5.69 10.15 -9.32
C ARG A 107 -5.02 8.82 -9.04
N MET A 108 -4.83 8.55 -7.76
CA MET A 108 -4.21 7.33 -7.27
C MET A 108 -5.16 6.60 -6.32
N VAL A 109 -5.14 5.28 -6.37
CA VAL A 109 -5.82 4.42 -5.39
C VAL A 109 -4.88 3.33 -4.93
N GLU A 110 -4.91 3.04 -3.62
CA GLU A 110 -4.12 1.96 -3.05
C GLU A 110 -4.66 0.60 -3.48
N VAL A 111 -3.79 -0.23 -4.04
CA VAL A 111 -4.14 -1.60 -4.48
C VAL A 111 -3.66 -2.65 -3.50
N THR A 112 -2.49 -2.45 -2.87
CA THR A 112 -1.97 -3.31 -1.80
C THR A 112 -1.33 -2.51 -0.69
N LEU A 113 -1.26 -3.12 0.48
CA LEU A 113 -0.59 -2.63 1.67
C LEU A 113 0.29 -3.76 2.20
N THR A 114 1.59 -3.53 2.37
CA THR A 114 2.56 -4.54 2.79
C THR A 114 3.29 -4.08 4.05
N GLY A 115 3.33 -4.92 5.06
CA GLY A 115 4.07 -4.75 6.30
C GLY A 115 5.05 -5.91 6.53
N HIS A 116 5.24 -6.26 7.79
CA HIS A 116 6.18 -7.32 8.20
C HIS A 116 5.83 -8.72 7.68
N GLU A 117 4.63 -8.89 7.15
CA GLU A 117 4.12 -10.17 6.63
C GLU A 117 4.63 -10.51 5.22
N GLY A 118 4.96 -9.50 4.39
CA GLY A 118 5.19 -9.67 2.97
C GLY A 118 6.48 -9.04 2.45
N ALA A 119 6.55 -8.90 1.13
CA ALA A 119 7.67 -8.28 0.43
C ALA A 119 7.19 -7.42 -0.75
N VAL A 120 7.85 -6.30 -0.97
CA VAL A 120 7.55 -5.36 -2.06
C VAL A 120 8.54 -5.53 -3.21
N GLY A 121 8.02 -5.53 -4.44
CA GLY A 121 8.80 -5.72 -5.67
C GLY A 121 8.83 -7.17 -6.17
N MET A 122 8.34 -8.14 -5.40
CA MET A 122 8.37 -9.55 -5.78
C MET A 122 7.67 -9.83 -7.12
N MET A 123 6.52 -9.19 -7.37
CA MET A 123 5.78 -9.38 -8.64
C MET A 123 6.59 -8.91 -9.84
N ALA A 124 7.27 -7.78 -9.73
CA ALA A 124 8.09 -7.23 -10.82
C ALA A 124 9.30 -8.12 -11.15
N LEU A 125 9.82 -8.87 -10.17
CA LEU A 125 10.94 -9.80 -10.39
C LEU A 125 10.62 -10.86 -11.46
N PHE A 126 9.35 -11.25 -11.59
CA PHE A 126 8.89 -12.24 -12.57
C PHE A 126 8.27 -11.62 -13.83
N CYS A 127 8.08 -10.30 -13.86
CA CYS A 127 7.44 -9.55 -14.93
C CYS A 127 8.41 -8.56 -15.58
N ASN A 128 9.49 -9.04 -16.21
CA ASN A 128 10.51 -8.23 -16.91
C ASN A 128 11.20 -7.18 -16.04
N SER A 129 11.21 -7.35 -14.72
CA SER A 129 11.82 -6.46 -13.72
C SER A 129 11.38 -4.98 -13.84
N ARG A 130 10.14 -4.74 -14.28
CA ARG A 130 9.50 -3.41 -14.25
C ARG A 130 8.34 -3.41 -13.27
N VAL A 131 8.27 -2.33 -12.50
CA VAL A 131 7.29 -2.15 -11.43
C VAL A 131 5.97 -1.71 -12.03
N ALA A 132 4.90 -2.47 -11.80
CA ALA A 132 3.57 -2.15 -12.35
C ALA A 132 2.86 -1.02 -11.61
N ASN A 133 3.18 -0.80 -10.34
CA ASN A 133 2.51 0.12 -9.45
C ASN A 133 3.49 1.13 -8.85
N CYS A 134 3.02 2.36 -8.61
CA CYS A 134 3.77 3.31 -7.81
C CYS A 134 3.85 2.80 -6.36
N THR A 135 5.03 2.78 -5.77
CA THR A 135 5.29 2.21 -4.44
C THR A 135 5.76 3.30 -3.48
N GLN A 136 5.01 3.53 -2.40
CA GLN A 136 5.29 4.57 -1.42
C GLN A 136 5.24 4.06 0.01
N VAL A 137 6.11 4.57 0.85
CA VAL A 137 6.14 4.27 2.30
C VAL A 137 5.00 5.02 2.99
N SER A 138 4.01 4.29 3.48
CA SER A 138 2.86 4.85 4.22
C SER A 138 3.18 5.10 5.69
N GLN A 139 4.00 4.25 6.31
CA GLN A 139 4.50 4.48 7.67
C GLN A 139 6.01 4.24 7.71
N ALA A 140 6.76 5.23 8.19
CA ALA A 140 8.21 5.12 8.34
C ALA A 140 8.58 3.95 9.25
N GLY A 141 9.72 3.31 8.99
CA GLY A 141 10.19 2.19 9.81
C GLY A 141 11.40 1.48 9.21
N SER A 142 11.79 0.38 9.85
CA SER A 142 12.85 -0.49 9.34
C SER A 142 12.33 -1.45 8.27
N ALA A 143 13.21 -1.79 7.36
CA ALA A 143 13.03 -2.85 6.38
C ALA A 143 14.39 -3.52 6.10
N VAL A 144 14.34 -4.73 5.59
CA VAL A 144 15.49 -5.38 4.97
C VAL A 144 15.32 -5.30 3.46
N ARG A 145 16.41 -5.06 2.71
CA ARG A 145 16.38 -5.09 1.25
C ARG A 145 17.44 -6.01 0.68
N ILE A 146 17.21 -6.50 -0.51
CA ILE A 146 18.15 -7.24 -1.34
C ILE A 146 18.11 -6.70 -2.77
N GLU A 147 19.24 -6.68 -3.46
CA GLU A 147 19.24 -6.37 -4.90
C GLU A 147 18.42 -7.39 -5.68
N ALA A 148 17.54 -6.91 -6.57
CA ALA A 148 16.68 -7.77 -7.37
C ALA A 148 17.46 -8.78 -8.21
N SER A 149 18.57 -8.34 -8.83
CA SER A 149 19.48 -9.18 -9.61
C SER A 149 20.11 -10.32 -8.81
N VAL A 150 20.42 -10.06 -7.54
CA VAL A 150 20.97 -11.07 -6.62
C VAL A 150 19.89 -12.07 -6.24
N LEU A 151 18.69 -11.62 -5.87
CA LEU A 151 17.60 -12.53 -5.54
C LEU A 151 17.19 -13.38 -6.73
N GLU A 152 17.11 -12.80 -7.94
CA GLU A 152 16.81 -13.52 -9.17
C GLU A 152 17.83 -14.63 -9.45
N LYS A 153 19.13 -14.36 -9.26
CA LYS A 153 20.19 -15.36 -9.37
C LYS A 153 20.02 -16.46 -8.31
N MET A 154 19.70 -16.10 -7.07
CA MET A 154 19.47 -17.06 -6.00
C MET A 154 18.27 -17.98 -6.27
N LEU A 155 17.18 -17.44 -6.82
CA LEU A 155 16.01 -18.22 -7.23
C LEU A 155 16.33 -19.25 -8.31
N ARG A 156 17.21 -18.91 -9.26
CA ARG A 156 17.67 -19.85 -10.28
C ARG A 156 18.55 -20.96 -9.72
N LEU A 157 19.39 -20.65 -8.73
CA LEU A 157 20.31 -21.62 -8.09
C LEU A 157 19.63 -22.49 -7.03
N HIS A 158 18.53 -22.00 -6.45
CA HIS A 158 17.83 -22.61 -5.32
C HIS A 158 16.32 -22.61 -5.58
N PRO A 159 15.80 -23.58 -6.40
CA PRO A 159 14.36 -23.66 -6.69
C PRO A 159 13.46 -23.76 -5.46
N GLU A 160 13.98 -24.33 -4.38
CA GLU A 160 13.31 -24.41 -3.07
C GLU A 160 12.98 -23.01 -2.48
N LEU A 161 13.77 -22.00 -2.82
CA LEU A 161 13.51 -20.61 -2.42
C LEU A 161 12.25 -20.06 -3.14
N MET A 162 12.03 -20.46 -4.39
CA MET A 162 10.80 -20.11 -5.13
C MET A 162 9.55 -20.63 -4.41
N ILE A 163 9.58 -21.88 -3.94
CA ILE A 163 8.46 -22.49 -3.21
C ILE A 163 8.21 -21.73 -1.91
N ALA A 164 9.29 -21.37 -1.17
CA ALA A 164 9.16 -20.63 0.08
C ALA A 164 8.56 -19.24 -0.13
N LEU A 165 8.91 -18.55 -1.23
CA LEU A 165 8.43 -17.21 -1.54
C LEU A 165 7.10 -17.20 -2.31
N SER A 166 6.63 -18.36 -2.83
CA SER A 166 5.38 -18.41 -3.60
C SER A 166 4.13 -18.02 -2.79
N LYS A 167 4.17 -18.16 -1.47
CA LYS A 167 3.09 -17.73 -0.57
C LYS A 167 2.81 -16.23 -0.67
N GLU A 168 3.83 -15.43 -0.99
CA GLU A 168 3.67 -13.98 -1.20
C GLU A 168 2.77 -13.68 -2.40
N PHE A 169 2.83 -14.48 -3.46
CA PHE A 169 1.96 -14.29 -4.64
C PHE A 169 0.50 -14.56 -4.29
N ASP A 170 0.21 -15.64 -3.55
CA ASP A 170 -1.15 -15.93 -3.09
C ASP A 170 -1.68 -14.80 -2.22
N HIS A 171 -0.89 -14.35 -1.24
CA HIS A 171 -1.24 -13.23 -0.37
C HIS A 171 -1.50 -11.94 -1.15
N TYR A 172 -0.63 -11.60 -2.11
CA TYR A 172 -0.77 -10.42 -2.95
C TYR A 172 -2.07 -10.45 -3.78
N ILE A 173 -2.36 -11.58 -4.43
CA ILE A 173 -3.59 -11.76 -5.22
C ILE A 173 -4.83 -11.67 -4.32
N ARG A 174 -4.82 -12.30 -3.15
CA ARG A 174 -5.91 -12.22 -2.17
C ARG A 174 -6.17 -10.78 -1.73
N GLN A 175 -5.13 -10.01 -1.43
CA GLN A 175 -5.27 -8.61 -1.07
C GLN A 175 -5.96 -7.80 -2.18
N ILE A 176 -5.51 -7.90 -3.42
CA ILE A 176 -6.10 -7.17 -4.56
C ILE A 176 -7.57 -7.58 -4.74
N SER A 177 -7.87 -8.88 -4.72
CA SER A 177 -9.23 -9.39 -4.88
C SER A 177 -10.15 -8.88 -3.77
N GLN A 178 -9.70 -8.95 -2.52
CA GLN A 178 -10.48 -8.48 -1.38
C GLN A 178 -10.67 -6.95 -1.39
N ARG A 179 -9.64 -6.19 -1.81
CA ARG A 179 -9.75 -4.73 -2.00
C ARG A 179 -10.79 -4.37 -3.06
N SER A 180 -10.87 -5.13 -4.15
CA SER A 180 -11.88 -4.92 -5.20
C SER A 180 -13.29 -5.07 -4.62
N ILE A 181 -13.55 -6.10 -3.84
CA ILE A 181 -14.83 -6.31 -3.15
C ILE A 181 -15.09 -5.17 -2.17
N CYS A 182 -14.11 -4.80 -1.33
CA CYS A 182 -14.25 -3.69 -0.39
C CYS A 182 -14.65 -2.38 -1.08
N ASN A 183 -14.01 -2.07 -2.21
CA ASN A 183 -14.26 -0.82 -2.94
C ASN A 183 -15.66 -0.77 -3.56
N MET A 184 -16.24 -1.93 -3.90
CA MET A 184 -17.57 -2.01 -4.52
C MET A 184 -18.72 -2.03 -3.50
N TYR A 185 -18.54 -2.68 -2.35
CA TYR A 185 -19.65 -3.03 -1.49
C TYR A 185 -19.63 -2.41 -0.09
N HIS A 186 -18.48 -1.84 0.33
CA HIS A 186 -18.34 -1.30 1.68
C HIS A 186 -18.24 0.22 1.67
N SER A 187 -18.84 0.85 2.68
CA SER A 187 -18.78 2.30 2.87
C SER A 187 -17.35 2.80 3.10
N VAL A 188 -17.12 4.07 2.84
CA VAL A 188 -15.81 4.70 3.06
C VAL A 188 -15.37 4.60 4.53
N LYS A 189 -16.34 4.67 5.47
CA LYS A 189 -16.07 4.53 6.91
C LYS A 189 -15.59 3.12 7.25
N GLU A 190 -16.28 2.09 6.78
CA GLU A 190 -15.87 0.69 7.01
C GLU A 190 -14.49 0.40 6.42
N ARG A 191 -14.22 0.89 5.21
CA ARG A 191 -12.91 0.76 4.56
C ARG A 191 -11.81 1.50 5.31
N LEU A 192 -12.10 2.69 5.85
CA LEU A 192 -11.16 3.45 6.68
C LEU A 192 -10.85 2.72 7.97
N CYS A 193 -11.85 2.20 8.66
CA CYS A 193 -11.66 1.41 9.89
C CYS A 193 -10.78 0.19 9.62
N THR A 194 -11.09 -0.59 8.58
CA THR A 194 -10.28 -1.74 8.14
C THR A 194 -8.84 -1.34 7.85
N TRP A 195 -8.62 -0.27 7.10
CA TRP A 195 -7.28 0.19 6.73
C TRP A 195 -6.46 0.63 7.96
N LEU A 196 -7.08 1.37 8.89
CA LEU A 196 -6.41 1.81 10.13
C LEU A 196 -5.96 0.63 11.00
N LEU A 197 -6.79 -0.41 11.11
CA LEU A 197 -6.46 -1.63 11.84
C LEU A 197 -5.27 -2.35 11.18
N LEU A 198 -5.33 -2.57 9.87
CA LEU A 198 -4.26 -3.23 9.12
C LEU A 198 -2.91 -2.49 9.25
N VAL A 199 -2.92 -1.17 9.14
CA VAL A 199 -1.67 -0.39 9.31
C VAL A 199 -1.15 -0.51 10.73
N GLN A 200 -2.02 -0.41 11.75
CA GLN A 200 -1.63 -0.53 13.15
C GLN A 200 -1.03 -1.91 13.44
N ASP A 201 -1.63 -2.98 12.94
CA ASP A 201 -1.14 -4.35 13.11
C ASP A 201 0.23 -4.54 12.48
N ARG A 202 0.44 -3.97 11.27
CA ARG A 202 1.67 -4.12 10.51
C ARG A 202 2.85 -3.31 11.06
N CYS A 203 2.60 -2.10 11.58
CA CYS A 203 3.68 -1.27 12.11
C CYS A 203 3.82 -1.29 13.63
N GLY A 204 2.84 -1.82 14.37
CA GLY A 204 2.82 -1.84 15.83
C GLY A 204 2.71 -0.46 16.49
N LYS A 205 2.42 0.61 15.73
CA LYS A 205 2.40 1.99 16.25
C LYS A 205 1.01 2.37 16.73
N LYS A 206 0.94 3.00 17.91
CA LYS A 206 -0.31 3.55 18.45
C LYS A 206 -0.79 4.79 17.70
N THR A 207 0.15 5.60 17.18
CA THR A 207 -0.15 6.84 16.46
C THR A 207 0.38 6.75 15.04
N LEU A 208 -0.49 6.99 14.07
CA LEU A 208 -0.21 6.97 12.65
C LEU A 208 -0.09 8.40 12.14
N LYS A 209 1.03 8.73 11.49
CA LYS A 209 1.21 10.04 10.84
C LYS A 209 0.43 10.06 9.54
N LEU A 210 -0.75 10.61 9.54
CA LEU A 210 -1.67 10.61 8.41
C LEU A 210 -2.42 11.94 8.32
N THR A 211 -2.49 12.47 7.11
CA THR A 211 -3.36 13.60 6.75
C THR A 211 -4.65 13.11 6.10
N HIS A 212 -5.70 13.94 6.12
CA HIS A 212 -6.95 13.61 5.41
C HIS A 212 -6.74 13.46 3.90
N GLU A 213 -5.77 14.18 3.32
CA GLU A 213 -5.40 14.05 1.91
C GLU A 213 -4.81 12.67 1.60
N GLN A 214 -3.88 12.20 2.44
CA GLN A 214 -3.31 10.86 2.30
C GLN A 214 -4.37 9.77 2.42
N ILE A 215 -5.27 9.88 3.42
CA ILE A 215 -6.37 8.93 3.60
C ILE A 215 -7.30 8.94 2.38
N ALA A 216 -7.63 10.12 1.85
CA ALA A 216 -8.48 10.26 0.66
C ALA A 216 -7.86 9.57 -0.56
N ARG A 217 -6.56 9.76 -0.79
CA ARG A 217 -5.80 9.10 -1.85
C ARG A 217 -5.77 7.57 -1.69
N ILE A 218 -5.51 7.09 -0.48
CA ILE A 218 -5.49 5.66 -0.15
C ILE A 218 -6.84 4.99 -0.47
N LEU A 219 -7.94 5.63 -0.08
CA LEU A 219 -9.29 5.08 -0.26
C LEU A 219 -9.92 5.41 -1.61
N GLY A 220 -9.26 6.23 -2.45
CA GLY A 220 -9.78 6.65 -3.75
C GLY A 220 -11.05 7.50 -3.64
N VAL A 221 -11.10 8.44 -2.68
CA VAL A 221 -12.28 9.29 -2.42
C VAL A 221 -11.89 10.76 -2.29
N TYR A 222 -12.86 11.67 -2.32
CA TYR A 222 -12.62 13.10 -2.11
C TYR A 222 -12.28 13.41 -0.65
N ARG A 223 -11.29 14.29 -0.43
CA ARG A 223 -10.85 14.74 0.90
C ARG A 223 -11.98 15.24 1.81
N PRO A 224 -12.99 16.02 1.35
CA PRO A 224 -14.12 16.42 2.19
C PRO A 224 -14.86 15.25 2.82
N SER A 225 -15.05 14.13 2.08
CA SER A 225 -15.69 12.92 2.61
C SER A 225 -14.90 12.35 3.80
N ILE A 226 -13.57 12.32 3.70
CA ILE A 226 -12.72 11.88 4.81
C ILE A 226 -12.84 12.82 6.00
N THR A 227 -12.91 14.14 5.78
CA THR A 227 -13.08 15.11 6.87
C THR A 227 -14.37 14.86 7.63
N CYS A 228 -15.49 14.67 6.96
CA CYS A 228 -16.78 14.36 7.59
C CYS A 228 -16.74 13.05 8.39
N ILE A 229 -16.21 11.98 7.78
CA ILE A 229 -16.10 10.67 8.43
C ILE A 229 -15.18 10.73 9.65
N ALA A 230 -14.04 11.39 9.55
CA ALA A 230 -13.09 11.53 10.65
C ALA A 230 -13.69 12.31 11.85
N LEU A 231 -14.49 13.35 11.58
CA LEU A 231 -15.22 14.08 12.61
C LEU A 231 -16.25 13.18 13.30
N GLU A 232 -17.01 12.39 12.54
CA GLU A 232 -17.96 11.41 13.08
C GLU A 232 -17.25 10.35 13.93
N MET A 233 -16.17 9.74 13.42
CA MET A 233 -15.39 8.75 14.16
C MET A 233 -14.82 9.30 15.45
N ARG A 234 -14.35 10.56 15.45
CA ARG A 234 -13.87 11.25 16.65
C ARG A 234 -15.01 11.48 17.66
N LYS A 235 -16.19 11.94 17.21
CA LYS A 235 -17.37 12.14 18.06
C LYS A 235 -17.80 10.85 18.75
N ASN A 236 -17.65 9.71 18.07
CA ASN A 236 -17.99 8.39 18.59
C ASN A 236 -16.83 7.70 19.34
N ASN A 237 -15.74 8.42 19.63
CA ASN A 237 -14.55 7.92 20.33
C ASN A 237 -13.85 6.71 19.65
N LEU A 238 -13.96 6.57 18.34
CA LEU A 238 -13.20 5.56 17.61
C LEU A 238 -11.75 5.97 17.42
N ILE A 239 -11.52 7.26 17.12
CA ILE A 239 -10.19 7.82 16.85
C ILE A 239 -10.00 9.15 17.59
N THR A 240 -8.72 9.49 17.80
CA THR A 240 -8.30 10.83 18.26
C THR A 240 -7.25 11.41 17.34
N TYR A 241 -7.18 12.74 17.30
CA TYR A 241 -6.10 13.48 16.65
C TYR A 241 -5.26 14.17 17.70
N SER A 242 -3.96 14.05 17.59
CA SER A 242 -2.97 14.77 18.39
C SER A 242 -1.95 15.45 17.47
N ARG A 243 -1.00 16.20 18.03
CA ARG A 243 0.11 16.80 17.25
C ARG A 243 0.99 15.76 16.55
N GLY A 244 0.92 14.50 16.98
CA GLY A 244 1.69 13.39 16.37
C GLY A 244 0.95 12.64 15.26
N GLY A 245 -0.35 12.87 15.07
CA GLY A 245 -1.16 12.18 14.06
C GLY A 245 -2.49 11.62 14.59
N LEU A 246 -3.01 10.62 13.89
CA LEU A 246 -4.22 9.89 14.20
C LEU A 246 -3.92 8.67 15.07
N SER A 247 -4.71 8.46 16.13
CA SER A 247 -4.63 7.25 16.97
C SER A 247 -6.01 6.61 17.11
N ILE A 248 -6.05 5.28 17.11
CA ILE A 248 -7.25 4.51 17.47
C ILE A 248 -7.46 4.66 18.99
N SER A 249 -8.63 5.15 19.38
CA SER A 249 -9.00 5.36 20.81
C SER A 249 -9.55 4.10 21.43
N ASP A 250 -10.41 3.39 20.70
CA ASP A 250 -11.08 2.18 21.12
C ASP A 250 -11.02 1.18 19.97
N ARG A 251 -10.08 0.24 20.07
CA ARG A 251 -9.83 -0.75 19.02
C ARG A 251 -11.06 -1.64 18.78
N ALA A 252 -11.73 -2.07 19.84
CA ALA A 252 -12.90 -2.94 19.71
C ALA A 252 -14.03 -2.28 18.91
N LYS A 253 -14.30 -1.00 19.17
CA LYS A 253 -15.27 -0.23 18.39
C LYS A 253 -14.83 0.00 16.93
N VAL A 254 -13.54 0.16 16.67
CA VAL A 254 -13.04 0.28 15.29
C VAL A 254 -13.17 -1.06 14.57
N GLU A 255 -12.92 -2.19 15.24
CA GLU A 255 -13.13 -3.53 14.69
C GLU A 255 -14.61 -3.79 14.36
N GLU A 256 -15.53 -3.39 15.26
CA GLU A 256 -16.98 -3.47 15.02
C GLU A 256 -17.42 -2.58 13.84
N ALA A 257 -16.80 -1.42 13.67
CA ALA A 257 -17.10 -0.48 12.58
C ALA A 257 -16.36 -0.82 11.26
N ALA A 258 -15.45 -1.78 11.28
CA ALA A 258 -14.72 -2.22 10.10
C ALA A 258 -15.58 -3.17 9.25
N CYS A 259 -15.26 -3.30 7.95
CA CYS A 259 -15.88 -4.34 7.14
C CYS A 259 -15.33 -5.72 7.50
N GLY A 260 -16.14 -6.77 7.29
CA GLY A 260 -15.74 -8.17 7.52
C GLY A 260 -14.50 -8.62 6.75
N CYS A 261 -14.08 -7.83 5.74
CA CYS A 261 -12.84 -8.05 5.00
C CYS A 261 -11.57 -7.89 5.84
N TYR A 262 -11.65 -7.23 7.01
CA TYR A 262 -10.50 -7.09 7.89
C TYR A 262 -9.91 -8.44 8.30
N ALA A 263 -10.75 -9.41 8.66
CA ALA A 263 -10.29 -10.73 9.06
C ALA A 263 -9.50 -11.45 7.95
N GLU A 264 -9.98 -11.36 6.71
CA GLU A 264 -9.31 -11.94 5.54
C GLU A 264 -7.98 -11.25 5.23
N LEU A 265 -7.95 -9.92 5.34
CA LEU A 265 -6.75 -9.12 5.04
C LEU A 265 -5.71 -9.13 6.17
N ALA A 266 -6.11 -9.47 7.39
CA ALA A 266 -5.23 -9.60 8.56
C ALA A 266 -4.67 -11.02 8.73
N SER A 267 -5.31 -12.03 8.10
CA SER A 267 -4.84 -13.42 8.16
C SER A 267 -3.62 -13.61 7.24
N VAL A 268 -2.45 -13.77 7.83
CA VAL A 268 -1.18 -14.05 7.14
C VAL A 268 -0.64 -15.41 7.57
#